data_6d6ad402b0dcdc29571d9d9d06408836
#
_entry.id   6d6ad402b0dcdc29571d9d9d06408836
#
_cell.length_a   1.000
_cell.length_b   1.000
_cell.length_c   1.000
_cell.angle_alpha   90.00
_cell.angle_beta   90.00
_cell.angle_gamma   90.00
#
_symmetry.space_group_name_H-M   'P 1'
#
loop_
_entity.id
_entity.type
_entity.pdbx_description
1 polymer ?
#
loop_
_entity_poly.entity_id
_entity_poly.type
_entity_poly.pdbx_seq_one_letter_code
_entity_poly.pdbx_strand_id
1 'polypeptide(L)'
;MAAGKVWLVGAGPGDIGLFTLKGAAVLQQADVVVYDSLVGEGVLAKIPEHARLINVGKRANHHTMVQEDINKVLLEEAEKGNKVVRLKGGDPFLFGRGGEELELLSEKGIPYEIIPGVTSPISVPAYNGIPVTHRDFCSSLHIITGHKRAGQEYDIDFKALTQTKGTLVFLMGIAALEDICKGLLAGGMDPDMPAAVLQKGTTAGQKRVVATVGTLKEEVDRQGIETPAIIVVGKVCSLADKFAWYEKLPLAGWKVLVTRPRQHISKTADLLRKKGAEVLELPSICTVPVENNSRLYEAFEKLDTYQWIIFTSPAGVEIFFDEMDRKEMDVRSLGQAKIAVIGEGTKKKLKEHHLLADFVPSVYDGDTLGAELAKELQGNEKILIPRAEAGNRKLTELLEQTGAKVDDIATYTTCYEKSRLIDEKKELETGSVDCVVFTSASTVKGFVEDTKGLDYTKVKAACIGKQTKAAADAYGMQTRMAKKATIESLIELVEEMKQEN
;
A
#
# COMPACT_ATOMS: atom_id res chain seq x y z
N MET A 1 -9.88 36.03 -0.52
CA MET A 1 -10.13 34.60 -0.14
C MET A 1 -9.36 34.36 1.15
N ALA A 2 -9.83 33.49 2.04
CA ALA A 2 -9.03 33.11 3.22
C ALA A 2 -7.79 32.37 2.73
N ALA A 3 -6.62 32.62 3.37
CA ALA A 3 -5.41 31.87 3.09
C ALA A 3 -5.63 30.37 3.37
N GLY A 4 -5.03 29.52 2.57
CA GLY A 4 -5.02 28.08 2.78
C GLY A 4 -4.20 27.71 4.03
N LYS A 5 -4.01 26.41 4.24
CA LYS A 5 -3.20 25.88 5.35
C LYS A 5 -2.16 24.90 4.83
N VAL A 6 -0.97 24.91 5.43
CA VAL A 6 0.10 23.98 5.12
C VAL A 6 0.29 22.98 6.27
N TRP A 7 0.35 21.69 5.95
CA TRP A 7 0.76 20.64 6.88
C TRP A 7 2.09 20.05 6.46
N LEU A 8 3.09 20.09 7.35
CA LEU A 8 4.33 19.33 7.20
C LEU A 8 4.10 17.96 7.83
N VAL A 9 4.08 16.90 7.02
CA VAL A 9 3.69 15.55 7.44
C VAL A 9 4.86 14.60 7.24
N GLY A 10 5.28 13.94 8.34
CA GLY A 10 6.24 12.84 8.28
C GLY A 10 5.60 11.58 7.72
N ALA A 11 6.17 11.08 6.62
CA ALA A 11 5.70 9.88 5.92
C ALA A 11 6.23 8.57 6.53
N GLY A 12 7.10 8.64 7.53
CA GLY A 12 7.75 7.46 8.10
C GLY A 12 8.92 6.93 7.26
N PRO A 13 9.49 5.77 7.63
CA PRO A 13 10.74 5.26 7.07
C PRO A 13 10.55 4.40 5.80
N GLY A 14 9.33 4.04 5.44
CA GLY A 14 9.00 3.17 4.28
C GLY A 14 7.75 2.34 4.50
N ASP A 15 7.69 1.56 5.58
CA ASP A 15 6.49 0.77 5.92
C ASP A 15 5.29 1.69 6.19
N ILE A 16 4.22 1.49 5.41
CA ILE A 16 2.95 2.22 5.56
C ILE A 16 2.32 2.03 6.96
N GLY A 17 2.58 0.92 7.62
CA GLY A 17 2.15 0.65 8.99
C GLY A 17 2.75 1.61 10.03
N LEU A 18 3.82 2.33 9.67
CA LEU A 18 4.46 3.37 10.47
C LEU A 18 4.01 4.79 10.10
N PHE A 19 3.08 4.94 9.18
CA PHE A 19 2.45 6.22 8.89
C PHE A 19 1.44 6.56 9.97
N THR A 20 1.52 7.77 10.52
CA THR A 20 0.67 8.13 11.65
C THR A 20 -0.81 8.27 11.25
N LEU A 21 -1.73 7.92 12.16
CA LEU A 21 -3.17 8.09 11.94
C LEU A 21 -3.53 9.55 11.61
N LYS A 22 -2.89 10.52 12.28
CA LYS A 22 -3.10 11.94 12.02
C LYS A 22 -2.58 12.33 10.63
N GLY A 23 -1.41 11.82 10.23
CA GLY A 23 -0.87 12.03 8.88
C GLY A 23 -1.80 11.50 7.81
N ALA A 24 -2.34 10.30 7.99
CA ALA A 24 -3.29 9.70 7.07
C ALA A 24 -4.59 10.52 6.96
N ALA A 25 -5.15 10.97 8.09
CA ALA A 25 -6.38 11.77 8.11
C ALA A 25 -6.21 13.13 7.41
N VAL A 26 -5.06 13.79 7.60
CA VAL A 26 -4.76 15.07 6.95
C VAL A 26 -4.49 14.89 5.46
N LEU A 27 -3.81 13.82 5.07
CA LEU A 27 -3.54 13.51 3.67
C LEU A 27 -4.82 13.40 2.83
N GLN A 28 -5.89 12.82 3.41
CA GLN A 28 -7.18 12.67 2.73
C GLN A 28 -7.90 14.02 2.47
N GLN A 29 -7.49 15.10 3.14
CA GLN A 29 -8.10 16.42 2.99
C GLN A 29 -7.31 17.34 2.05
N ALA A 30 -6.19 16.86 1.49
CA ALA A 30 -5.28 17.67 0.72
C ALA A 30 -5.85 18.06 -0.65
N ASP A 31 -5.80 19.34 -1.01
CA ASP A 31 -6.01 19.82 -2.39
C ASP A 31 -4.71 19.71 -3.20
N VAL A 32 -3.55 19.88 -2.52
CA VAL A 32 -2.21 19.81 -3.12
C VAL A 32 -1.28 18.99 -2.21
N VAL A 33 -0.57 18.05 -2.81
CA VAL A 33 0.47 17.26 -2.12
C VAL A 33 1.83 17.54 -2.75
N VAL A 34 2.74 18.08 -1.93
CA VAL A 34 4.15 18.34 -2.29
C VAL A 34 4.99 17.24 -1.63
N TYR A 35 5.71 16.44 -2.42
CA TYR A 35 6.42 15.26 -1.91
C TYR A 35 7.81 15.09 -2.52
N ASP A 36 8.69 14.38 -1.81
CA ASP A 36 10.04 14.04 -2.26
C ASP A 36 10.23 12.54 -2.50
N SER A 37 11.42 12.16 -2.99
CA SER A 37 11.76 10.79 -3.37
C SER A 37 11.95 9.80 -2.19
N LEU A 38 11.95 10.28 -0.94
CA LEU A 38 12.08 9.44 0.25
C LEU A 38 10.72 9.00 0.82
N VAL A 39 9.63 9.51 0.29
CA VAL A 39 8.28 9.08 0.68
C VAL A 39 8.03 7.68 0.11
N GLY A 40 7.69 6.73 0.99
CA GLY A 40 7.42 5.35 0.61
C GLY A 40 6.19 5.23 -0.30
N GLU A 41 6.25 4.30 -1.25
CA GLU A 41 5.19 4.07 -2.24
C GLU A 41 3.83 3.76 -1.59
N GLY A 42 3.83 3.04 -0.46
CA GLY A 42 2.61 2.76 0.30
C GLY A 42 1.89 4.03 0.78
N VAL A 43 2.63 5.09 1.15
CA VAL A 43 2.05 6.39 1.52
C VAL A 43 1.60 7.15 0.28
N LEU A 44 2.40 7.14 -0.79
CA LEU A 44 2.03 7.75 -2.07
C LEU A 44 0.72 7.18 -2.62
N ALA A 45 0.52 5.87 -2.52
CA ALA A 45 -0.72 5.20 -2.94
C ALA A 45 -1.97 5.63 -2.15
N LYS A 46 -1.81 6.28 -0.97
CA LYS A 46 -2.92 6.80 -0.17
C LYS A 46 -3.30 8.25 -0.51
N ILE A 47 -2.57 8.91 -1.40
CA ILE A 47 -2.90 10.27 -1.82
C ILE A 47 -4.23 10.26 -2.58
N PRO A 48 -5.21 11.12 -2.19
CA PRO A 48 -6.50 11.16 -2.85
C PRO A 48 -6.38 11.62 -4.32
N GLU A 49 -7.27 11.13 -5.17
CA GLU A 49 -7.23 11.38 -6.61
C GLU A 49 -7.42 12.85 -6.98
N HIS A 50 -8.26 13.54 -6.23
CA HIS A 50 -8.53 14.96 -6.48
C HIS A 50 -7.31 15.85 -6.17
N ALA A 51 -6.38 15.37 -5.33
CA ALA A 51 -5.22 16.16 -4.94
C ALA A 51 -4.25 16.37 -6.11
N ARG A 52 -3.82 17.60 -6.32
CA ARG A 52 -2.78 17.93 -7.28
C ARG A 52 -1.40 17.56 -6.71
N LEU A 53 -0.53 17.00 -7.54
CA LEU A 53 0.75 16.44 -7.15
C LEU A 53 1.90 17.33 -7.59
N ILE A 54 2.82 17.65 -6.67
CA ILE A 54 4.06 18.39 -6.95
C ILE A 54 5.23 17.58 -6.40
N ASN A 55 6.02 17.00 -7.29
CA ASN A 55 7.23 16.27 -6.92
C ASN A 55 8.42 17.22 -6.86
N VAL A 56 9.01 17.39 -5.67
CA VAL A 56 10.18 18.25 -5.42
C VAL A 56 11.47 17.44 -5.18
N GLY A 57 11.38 16.11 -5.28
CA GLY A 57 12.52 15.18 -5.11
C GLY A 57 13.47 15.19 -6.32
N LYS A 58 14.68 14.66 -6.11
CA LYS A 58 15.67 14.48 -7.16
C LYS A 58 15.14 13.49 -8.21
N ARG A 59 15.13 13.88 -9.48
CA ARG A 59 14.90 12.97 -10.62
C ARG A 59 16.15 12.91 -11.47
N ALA A 60 16.46 11.72 -12.01
CA ALA A 60 17.46 11.60 -13.05
C ALA A 60 17.05 12.53 -14.23
N ASN A 61 17.96 13.39 -14.65
CA ASN A 61 17.79 14.36 -15.76
C ASN A 61 16.90 15.60 -15.52
N HIS A 62 16.48 15.90 -14.28
CA HIS A 62 15.87 17.20 -13.94
C HIS A 62 16.66 17.88 -12.82
N HIS A 63 16.85 19.22 -12.94
CA HIS A 63 17.44 20.00 -11.86
C HIS A 63 16.65 19.77 -10.57
N THR A 64 17.37 19.39 -9.51
CA THR A 64 16.80 19.29 -8.16
C THR A 64 16.29 20.66 -7.77
N MET A 65 15.01 20.77 -7.41
CA MET A 65 14.46 22.02 -6.89
C MET A 65 15.25 22.41 -5.63
N VAL A 66 15.79 23.64 -5.62
CA VAL A 66 16.49 24.13 -4.43
C VAL A 66 15.50 24.45 -3.32
N GLN A 67 15.95 24.46 -2.06
CA GLN A 67 15.05 24.61 -0.91
C GLN A 67 14.21 25.87 -0.97
N GLU A 68 14.80 26.99 -1.43
CA GLU A 68 14.07 28.24 -1.59
C GLU A 68 12.90 28.16 -2.54
N ASP A 69 13.02 27.36 -3.61
CA ASP A 69 11.93 27.16 -4.58
C ASP A 69 10.84 26.24 -4.00
N ILE A 70 11.22 25.24 -3.18
CA ILE A 70 10.25 24.43 -2.45
C ILE A 70 9.44 25.32 -1.49
N ASN A 71 10.11 26.20 -0.76
CA ASN A 71 9.46 27.13 0.18
C ASN A 71 8.47 28.06 -0.55
N LYS A 72 8.86 28.57 -1.75
CA LYS A 72 7.97 29.36 -2.60
C LYS A 72 6.75 28.59 -3.08
N VAL A 73 6.93 27.34 -3.53
CA VAL A 73 5.81 26.46 -3.94
C VAL A 73 4.80 26.28 -2.80
N LEU A 74 5.26 26.03 -1.59
CA LEU A 74 4.38 25.88 -0.43
C LEU A 74 3.59 27.16 -0.15
N LEU A 75 4.27 28.32 -0.20
CA LEU A 75 3.66 29.63 -0.01
C LEU A 75 2.61 29.91 -1.09
N GLU A 76 2.99 29.84 -2.38
CA GLU A 76 2.10 30.14 -3.51
C GLU A 76 0.82 29.28 -3.51
N GLU A 77 0.95 28.01 -3.16
CA GLU A 77 -0.22 27.13 -3.10
C GLU A 77 -1.13 27.47 -1.91
N ALA A 78 -0.57 27.84 -0.78
CA ALA A 78 -1.35 28.29 0.36
C ALA A 78 -2.03 29.66 0.12
N GLU A 79 -1.37 30.59 -0.57
CA GLU A 79 -1.95 31.89 -0.95
C GLU A 79 -3.15 31.74 -1.88
N LYS A 80 -3.19 30.69 -2.72
CA LYS A 80 -4.35 30.34 -3.56
C LYS A 80 -5.54 29.80 -2.76
N GLY A 81 -5.39 29.61 -1.44
CA GLY A 81 -6.43 29.06 -0.57
C GLY A 81 -6.44 27.53 -0.46
N ASN A 82 -5.43 26.84 -1.01
CA ASN A 82 -5.36 25.39 -1.01
C ASN A 82 -5.00 24.81 0.35
N LYS A 83 -5.49 23.60 0.64
CA LYS A 83 -5.03 22.72 1.71
C LYS A 83 -3.79 21.97 1.21
N VAL A 84 -2.61 22.41 1.63
CA VAL A 84 -1.32 21.90 1.16
C VAL A 84 -0.74 20.90 2.13
N VAL A 85 -0.46 19.68 1.68
CA VAL A 85 0.27 18.68 2.46
C VAL A 85 1.69 18.53 1.88
N ARG A 86 2.70 18.84 2.69
CA ARG A 86 4.10 18.56 2.40
C ARG A 86 4.46 17.22 3.03
N LEU A 87 4.54 16.15 2.23
CA LEU A 87 5.01 14.83 2.67
C LEU A 87 6.54 14.75 2.63
N LYS A 88 7.14 14.34 3.75
CA LYS A 88 8.59 14.21 3.92
C LYS A 88 8.93 12.81 4.45
N GLY A 89 9.91 12.14 3.87
CA GLY A 89 10.40 10.86 4.39
C GLY A 89 10.86 10.98 5.85
N GLY A 90 10.55 9.99 6.70
CA GLY A 90 10.84 10.02 8.12
C GLY A 90 10.01 11.07 8.87
N ASP A 91 10.67 11.98 9.58
CA ASP A 91 10.10 13.09 10.33
C ASP A 91 10.52 14.43 9.71
N PRO A 92 9.62 15.43 9.60
CA PRO A 92 9.93 16.70 8.94
C PRO A 92 10.96 17.56 9.71
N PHE A 93 11.11 17.38 11.02
CA PHE A 93 11.98 18.20 11.87
C PHE A 93 13.31 17.55 12.26
N LEU A 94 13.47 16.23 11.99
CA LEU A 94 14.76 15.58 12.20
C LEU A 94 15.55 15.49 10.89
N PHE A 95 16.49 16.41 10.66
CA PHE A 95 17.28 16.56 9.44
C PHE A 95 16.44 16.64 8.14
N GLY A 96 15.16 17.00 8.28
CA GLY A 96 14.22 17.13 7.19
C GLY A 96 14.06 18.57 6.67
N ARG A 97 14.82 19.54 7.20
CA ARG A 97 14.75 20.97 6.86
C ARG A 97 13.36 21.61 7.04
N GLY A 98 12.48 20.99 7.88
CA GLY A 98 11.12 21.47 8.10
C GLY A 98 11.11 22.87 8.75
N GLY A 99 12.09 23.24 9.57
CA GLY A 99 12.23 24.59 10.09
C GLY A 99 12.39 25.64 8.98
N GLU A 100 13.27 25.38 8.01
CA GLU A 100 13.49 26.26 6.86
C GLU A 100 12.23 26.41 5.97
N GLU A 101 11.42 25.35 5.85
CA GLU A 101 10.15 25.41 5.11
C GLU A 101 9.09 26.26 5.85
N LEU A 102 9.16 26.35 7.19
CA LEU A 102 8.21 27.14 7.98
C LEU A 102 8.57 28.61 8.11
N GLU A 103 9.85 28.99 8.01
CA GLU A 103 10.29 30.38 8.18
C GLU A 103 9.49 31.31 7.25
N LEU A 104 9.47 31.03 5.95
CA LEU A 104 8.76 31.83 4.95
C LEU A 104 7.24 31.84 5.18
N LEU A 105 6.64 30.70 5.56
CA LEU A 105 5.20 30.61 5.84
C LEU A 105 4.83 31.45 7.07
N SER A 106 5.67 31.39 8.12
CA SER A 106 5.50 32.18 9.35
C SER A 106 5.60 33.68 9.09
N GLU A 107 6.61 34.11 8.32
CA GLU A 107 6.78 35.52 7.94
C GLU A 107 5.58 36.07 7.15
N LYS A 108 4.95 35.23 6.33
CA LYS A 108 3.77 35.59 5.51
C LYS A 108 2.45 35.37 6.23
N GLY A 109 2.46 34.90 7.49
CA GLY A 109 1.24 34.67 8.28
C GLY A 109 0.37 33.53 7.75
N ILE A 110 0.93 32.58 6.99
CA ILE A 110 0.21 31.39 6.50
C ILE A 110 0.01 30.40 7.66
N PRO A 111 -1.21 29.95 7.92
CA PRO A 111 -1.47 28.91 8.92
C PRO A 111 -0.74 27.60 8.56
N TYR A 112 -0.06 26.99 9.53
CA TYR A 112 0.59 25.71 9.34
C TYR A 112 0.42 24.79 10.55
N GLU A 113 0.71 23.50 10.34
CA GLU A 113 0.73 22.48 11.40
C GLU A 113 1.80 21.43 11.07
N ILE A 114 2.52 20.97 12.10
CA ILE A 114 3.52 19.92 11.99
C ILE A 114 2.92 18.62 12.49
N ILE A 115 3.04 17.56 11.68
CA ILE A 115 2.65 16.21 12.05
C ILE A 115 3.90 15.35 12.04
N PRO A 116 4.44 15.02 13.23
CA PRO A 116 5.61 14.16 13.32
C PRO A 116 5.43 12.83 12.63
N GLY A 117 6.51 12.29 12.11
CA GLY A 117 6.58 10.96 11.53
C GLY A 117 7.51 10.04 12.34
N VAL A 118 7.36 8.74 12.13
CA VAL A 118 8.31 7.77 12.68
C VAL A 118 9.64 7.92 11.95
N THR A 119 10.68 8.33 12.69
CA THR A 119 11.98 8.65 12.09
C THR A 119 12.87 7.44 11.92
N SER A 120 13.68 7.41 10.84
CA SER A 120 14.55 6.29 10.48
C SER A 120 15.61 5.92 11.54
N PRO A 121 16.23 6.85 12.30
CA PRO A 121 17.22 6.49 13.33
C PRO A 121 16.68 5.61 14.46
N ILE A 122 15.37 5.54 14.62
CA ILE A 122 14.70 4.72 15.64
C ILE A 122 14.08 3.48 15.00
N SER A 123 13.36 3.65 13.91
CA SER A 123 12.58 2.57 13.29
C SER A 123 13.43 1.57 12.52
N VAL A 124 14.42 2.04 11.76
CA VAL A 124 15.27 1.15 10.96
C VAL A 124 16.09 0.20 11.83
N PRO A 125 16.77 0.64 12.91
CA PRO A 125 17.41 -0.28 13.84
C PRO A 125 16.43 -1.29 14.46
N ALA A 126 15.23 -0.85 14.87
CA ALA A 126 14.22 -1.73 15.44
C ALA A 126 13.80 -2.86 14.49
N TYR A 127 13.64 -2.57 13.18
CA TYR A 127 13.35 -3.58 12.16
C TYR A 127 14.54 -4.51 11.88
N ASN A 128 15.74 -4.12 12.28
CA ASN A 128 16.97 -4.91 12.19
C ASN A 128 17.38 -5.57 13.52
N GLY A 129 16.49 -5.61 14.53
CA GLY A 129 16.76 -6.22 15.81
C GLY A 129 17.77 -5.46 16.69
N ILE A 130 18.01 -4.16 16.41
CA ILE A 130 18.95 -3.33 17.15
C ILE A 130 18.16 -2.30 17.99
N PRO A 131 18.02 -2.48 19.30
CA PRO A 131 17.46 -1.45 20.15
C PRO A 131 18.46 -0.30 20.28
N VAL A 132 18.07 0.92 19.92
CA VAL A 132 18.99 2.08 19.97
C VAL A 132 19.38 2.48 21.39
N THR A 133 18.68 1.97 22.40
CA THR A 133 19.03 2.08 23.83
C THR A 133 18.82 0.74 24.51
N HIS A 134 19.70 0.41 25.47
CA HIS A 134 19.58 -0.80 26.30
C HIS A 134 20.23 -0.58 27.65
N ARG A 135 19.56 -0.93 28.74
CA ARG A 135 20.00 -0.65 30.11
C ARG A 135 21.44 -1.10 30.38
N ASP A 136 21.83 -2.27 29.85
CA ASP A 136 23.17 -2.85 30.12
C ASP A 136 24.24 -2.36 29.13
N PHE A 137 23.88 -1.65 28.07
CA PHE A 137 24.83 -1.26 27.02
C PHE A 137 25.04 0.24 26.88
N CYS A 138 24.01 1.05 27.07
CA CYS A 138 24.10 2.49 26.88
C CYS A 138 22.99 3.25 27.62
N SER A 139 23.27 4.50 28.01
CA SER A 139 22.31 5.42 28.66
C SER A 139 21.94 6.61 27.76
N SER A 140 22.53 6.72 26.57
CA SER A 140 22.29 7.84 25.68
C SER A 140 22.24 7.39 24.22
N LEU A 141 21.55 8.20 23.40
CA LEU A 141 21.46 8.05 21.95
C LEU A 141 21.81 9.38 21.31
N HIS A 142 22.73 9.36 20.35
CA HIS A 142 23.15 10.53 19.58
C HIS A 142 22.78 10.32 18.11
N ILE A 143 21.98 11.21 17.54
CA ILE A 143 21.58 11.18 16.13
C ILE A 143 22.31 12.31 15.42
N ILE A 144 23.12 11.96 14.43
CA ILE A 144 24.13 12.84 13.84
C ILE A 144 23.95 12.81 12.32
N THR A 145 24.10 13.94 11.63
CA THR A 145 24.23 13.95 10.18
C THR A 145 25.67 13.67 9.77
N GLY A 146 25.87 12.63 8.96
CA GLY A 146 27.17 12.34 8.33
C GLY A 146 27.41 13.16 7.06
N HIS A 147 26.48 14.05 6.70
CA HIS A 147 26.62 14.89 5.52
C HIS A 147 27.59 16.04 5.78
N LYS A 148 28.64 16.10 4.97
CA LYS A 148 29.62 17.18 4.95
C LYS A 148 29.15 18.29 4.02
N ARG A 149 29.11 19.55 4.46
CA ARG A 149 28.91 20.67 3.55
C ARG A 149 30.10 20.79 2.60
N ALA A 150 29.84 21.03 1.33
CA ALA A 150 30.90 21.17 0.33
C ALA A 150 31.92 22.26 0.73
N GLY A 151 33.19 21.91 0.77
CA GLY A 151 34.29 22.83 1.14
C GLY A 151 34.49 23.09 2.63
N GLN A 152 33.79 22.38 3.53
CA GLN A 152 33.97 22.52 4.98
C GLN A 152 34.52 21.22 5.56
N GLU A 153 35.26 21.30 6.68
CA GLU A 153 35.64 20.16 7.49
C GLU A 153 34.41 19.60 8.22
N TYR A 154 34.50 18.37 8.77
CA TYR A 154 33.46 17.82 9.62
C TYR A 154 33.34 18.65 10.90
N ASP A 155 32.15 19.17 11.15
CA ASP A 155 31.78 19.78 12.43
C ASP A 155 31.29 18.68 13.41
N ILE A 156 32.10 17.62 13.57
CA ILE A 156 31.84 16.50 14.47
C ILE A 156 33.03 16.31 15.38
N ASP A 157 32.85 16.53 16.69
CA ASP A 157 33.83 16.17 17.68
C ASP A 157 33.75 14.67 18.01
N PHE A 158 34.46 13.89 17.19
CA PHE A 158 34.51 12.44 17.38
C PHE A 158 35.04 12.00 18.73
N LYS A 159 36.00 12.78 19.34
CA LYS A 159 36.52 12.50 20.65
C LYS A 159 35.46 12.65 21.73
N ALA A 160 34.69 13.72 21.68
CA ALA A 160 33.57 13.92 22.61
C ALA A 160 32.53 12.81 22.45
N LEU A 161 32.16 12.45 21.20
CA LEU A 161 31.20 11.38 20.95
C LEU A 161 31.64 10.02 21.51
N THR A 162 32.92 9.65 21.38
CA THR A 162 33.42 8.38 21.94
C THR A 162 33.36 8.33 23.44
N GLN A 163 33.54 9.48 24.11
CA GLN A 163 33.51 9.60 25.59
C GLN A 163 32.08 9.44 26.16
N THR A 164 31.03 9.69 25.37
CA THR A 164 29.64 9.56 25.83
C THR A 164 29.24 8.12 26.13
N LYS A 165 29.93 7.13 25.51
CA LYS A 165 29.64 5.70 25.59
C LYS A 165 28.18 5.35 25.19
N GLY A 166 27.51 6.25 24.48
CA GLY A 166 26.16 6.11 23.99
C GLY A 166 26.09 5.36 22.65
N THR A 167 24.90 5.09 22.17
CA THR A 167 24.69 4.65 20.79
C THR A 167 24.77 5.86 19.86
N LEU A 168 25.53 5.72 18.76
CA LEU A 168 25.67 6.75 17.74
C LEU A 168 24.92 6.29 16.49
N VAL A 169 24.05 7.13 15.93
CA VAL A 169 23.34 6.87 14.68
C VAL A 169 23.66 7.99 13.70
N PHE A 170 24.34 7.65 12.61
CA PHE A 170 24.66 8.62 11.55
C PHE A 170 23.69 8.47 10.38
N LEU A 171 23.02 9.56 10.05
CA LEU A 171 22.18 9.71 8.88
C LEU A 171 22.99 10.32 7.73
N MET A 172 22.65 9.98 6.48
CA MET A 172 23.31 10.50 5.27
C MET A 172 24.85 10.31 5.27
N GLY A 173 25.34 9.28 5.98
CA GLY A 173 26.78 9.08 6.23
C GLY A 173 27.45 8.04 5.33
N ILE A 174 26.77 7.38 4.41
CA ILE A 174 27.35 6.26 3.63
C ILE A 174 28.56 6.71 2.79
N ALA A 175 28.45 7.85 2.11
CA ALA A 175 29.56 8.39 1.33
C ALA A 175 30.78 8.80 2.20
N ALA A 176 30.55 9.01 3.49
CA ALA A 176 31.55 9.43 4.48
C ALA A 176 31.88 8.30 5.48
N LEU A 177 31.45 7.06 5.22
CA LEU A 177 31.60 5.94 6.15
C LEU A 177 33.07 5.74 6.59
N GLU A 178 34.01 5.85 5.66
CA GLU A 178 35.43 5.72 5.94
C GLU A 178 35.92 6.83 6.88
N ASP A 179 35.54 8.08 6.61
CA ASP A 179 35.92 9.24 7.45
C ASP A 179 35.31 9.12 8.85
N ILE A 180 34.05 8.66 8.94
CA ILE A 180 33.36 8.43 10.23
C ILE A 180 34.10 7.35 11.03
N CYS A 181 34.42 6.20 10.43
CA CYS A 181 35.16 5.15 11.13
C CYS A 181 36.55 5.63 11.57
N LYS A 182 37.31 6.29 10.68
CA LYS A 182 38.63 6.86 11.03
C LYS A 182 38.52 7.91 12.16
N GLY A 183 37.52 8.78 12.09
CA GLY A 183 37.30 9.79 13.11
C GLY A 183 36.98 9.19 14.50
N LEU A 184 36.14 8.17 14.55
CA LEU A 184 35.82 7.45 15.78
C LEU A 184 37.04 6.73 16.36
N LEU A 185 37.83 6.04 15.54
CA LEU A 185 39.09 5.39 15.96
C LEU A 185 40.11 6.41 16.49
N ALA A 186 40.31 7.51 15.77
CA ALA A 186 41.18 8.58 16.18
C ALA A 186 40.70 9.26 17.48
N GLY A 187 39.37 9.31 17.70
CA GLY A 187 38.73 9.77 18.93
C GLY A 187 38.87 8.83 20.13
N GLY A 188 39.49 7.64 19.92
CA GLY A 188 39.74 6.65 20.97
C GLY A 188 38.66 5.58 21.10
N MET A 189 37.83 5.37 20.09
CA MET A 189 36.90 4.26 20.08
C MET A 189 37.63 2.94 19.84
N ASP A 190 37.20 1.90 20.54
CA ASP A 190 37.72 0.55 20.39
C ASP A 190 37.46 0.06 18.93
N PRO A 191 38.48 -0.44 18.19
CA PRO A 191 38.27 -1.01 16.87
C PRO A 191 37.27 -2.16 16.83
N ASP A 192 37.12 -2.90 17.93
CA ASP A 192 36.17 -4.00 18.08
C ASP A 192 34.77 -3.55 18.52
N MET A 193 34.53 -2.23 18.66
CA MET A 193 33.20 -1.71 18.95
C MET A 193 32.19 -2.16 17.89
N PRO A 194 31.09 -2.84 18.29
CA PRO A 194 30.05 -3.26 17.35
C PRO A 194 29.45 -2.09 16.57
N ALA A 195 29.28 -2.28 15.28
CA ALA A 195 28.68 -1.30 14.40
C ALA A 195 27.85 -1.98 13.31
N ALA A 196 26.91 -1.28 12.74
CA ALA A 196 26.05 -1.78 11.68
C ALA A 196 25.76 -0.71 10.62
N VAL A 197 25.59 -1.15 9.38
CA VAL A 197 24.99 -0.33 8.32
C VAL A 197 23.68 -1.00 7.89
N LEU A 198 22.62 -0.21 7.88
CA LEU A 198 21.23 -0.65 7.67
C LEU A 198 20.69 0.09 6.45
N GLN A 199 20.52 -0.65 5.33
CA GLN A 199 20.05 -0.12 4.05
C GLN A 199 18.55 -0.36 3.89
N LYS A 200 17.84 0.64 3.33
CA LYS A 200 16.40 0.56 2.96
C LYS A 200 15.53 -0.08 4.04
N GLY A 201 15.82 0.21 5.31
CA GLY A 201 15.12 -0.41 6.42
C GLY A 201 13.61 -0.22 6.36
N THR A 202 12.87 -1.20 6.87
CA THR A 202 11.40 -1.29 6.85
C THR A 202 10.76 -1.56 5.48
N THR A 203 11.56 -1.90 4.46
CA THR A 203 11.09 -2.24 3.11
C THR A 203 11.55 -3.66 2.71
N ALA A 204 11.04 -4.18 1.60
CA ALA A 204 11.50 -5.45 1.03
C ALA A 204 13.00 -5.42 0.66
N GLY A 205 13.51 -4.24 0.31
CA GLY A 205 14.92 -4.04 -0.01
C GLY A 205 15.85 -3.92 1.22
N GLN A 206 15.36 -4.19 2.44
CA GLN A 206 16.16 -4.11 3.66
C GLN A 206 17.38 -5.02 3.62
N LYS A 207 18.56 -4.45 3.86
CA LYS A 207 19.81 -5.18 4.06
C LYS A 207 20.51 -4.70 5.32
N ARG A 208 21.21 -5.60 5.99
CA ARG A 208 21.96 -5.33 7.21
C ARG A 208 23.38 -5.86 7.10
N VAL A 209 24.35 -5.00 7.42
CA VAL A 209 25.74 -5.39 7.64
C VAL A 209 26.06 -5.12 9.10
N VAL A 210 26.46 -6.14 9.85
CA VAL A 210 26.93 -6.02 11.24
C VAL A 210 28.41 -6.39 11.27
N ALA A 211 29.24 -5.53 11.81
CA ALA A 211 30.69 -5.67 11.90
C ALA A 211 31.22 -4.91 13.12
N THR A 212 32.48 -4.55 13.13
CA THR A 212 33.09 -3.63 14.11
C THR A 212 33.49 -2.33 13.44
N VAL A 213 33.72 -1.28 14.21
CA VAL A 213 34.17 0.01 13.66
C VAL A 213 35.43 -0.14 12.82
N GLY A 214 36.33 -1.05 13.20
CA GLY A 214 37.56 -1.33 12.45
C GLY A 214 37.38 -2.03 11.11
N THR A 215 36.27 -2.78 10.92
CA THR A 215 36.03 -3.61 9.72
C THR A 215 34.79 -3.18 8.93
N LEU A 216 33.99 -2.27 9.43
CA LEU A 216 32.67 -1.91 8.87
C LEU A 216 32.77 -1.44 7.42
N LYS A 217 33.77 -0.61 7.10
CA LYS A 217 33.91 -0.07 5.74
C LYS A 217 34.18 -1.18 4.72
N GLU A 218 35.08 -2.11 5.05
CA GLU A 218 35.40 -3.24 4.18
C GLU A 218 34.19 -4.16 3.94
N GLU A 219 33.45 -4.47 5.02
CA GLU A 219 32.25 -5.31 4.94
C GLU A 219 31.12 -4.65 4.13
N VAL A 220 30.94 -3.36 4.26
CA VAL A 220 29.95 -2.59 3.50
C VAL A 220 30.27 -2.57 2.01
N ASP A 221 31.56 -2.38 1.65
CA ASP A 221 32.01 -2.42 0.26
C ASP A 221 31.83 -3.81 -0.35
N ARG A 222 32.21 -4.86 0.40
CA ARG A 222 32.08 -6.25 -0.02
C ARG A 222 30.64 -6.65 -0.32
N GLN A 223 29.68 -6.11 0.46
CA GLN A 223 28.26 -6.42 0.30
C GLN A 223 27.52 -5.45 -0.63
N GLY A 224 28.19 -4.44 -1.17
CA GLY A 224 27.61 -3.49 -2.12
C GLY A 224 26.43 -2.70 -1.53
N ILE A 225 26.58 -2.22 -0.29
CA ILE A 225 25.54 -1.41 0.35
C ILE A 225 25.49 -0.01 -0.26
N GLU A 226 24.28 0.42 -0.59
CA GLU A 226 24.00 1.70 -1.25
C GLU A 226 23.06 2.57 -0.39
N THR A 227 22.85 3.81 -0.83
CA THR A 227 21.85 4.71 -0.23
C THR A 227 20.43 4.37 -0.68
N PRO A 228 19.40 4.63 0.13
CA PRO A 228 19.46 5.20 1.48
C PRO A 228 19.87 4.16 2.56
N ALA A 229 20.78 4.54 3.43
CA ALA A 229 21.19 3.71 4.56
C ALA A 229 21.61 4.58 5.76
N ILE A 230 21.60 3.98 6.95
CA ILE A 230 22.05 4.58 8.20
C ILE A 230 23.17 3.76 8.81
N ILE A 231 24.05 4.42 9.58
CA ILE A 231 25.14 3.79 10.31
C ILE A 231 24.77 3.82 11.78
N VAL A 232 24.89 2.69 12.47
CA VAL A 232 24.68 2.56 13.92
C VAL A 232 25.97 2.07 14.55
N VAL A 233 26.47 2.76 15.58
CA VAL A 233 27.67 2.38 16.31
C VAL A 233 27.38 2.28 17.79
N GLY A 234 27.71 1.16 18.39
CA GLY A 234 27.51 0.91 19.81
C GLY A 234 27.28 -0.56 20.14
N LYS A 235 27.48 -0.92 21.40
CA LYS A 235 27.32 -2.29 21.90
C LYS A 235 25.96 -2.93 21.54
N VAL A 236 24.92 -2.12 21.36
CA VAL A 236 23.58 -2.57 20.99
C VAL A 236 23.54 -3.31 19.63
N CYS A 237 24.50 -3.04 18.73
CA CYS A 237 24.60 -3.70 17.44
C CYS A 237 24.85 -5.22 17.59
N SER A 238 25.46 -5.68 18.70
CA SER A 238 25.65 -7.10 18.99
C SER A 238 24.37 -7.86 19.26
N LEU A 239 23.25 -7.15 19.45
CA LEU A 239 21.93 -7.76 19.68
C LEU A 239 21.15 -8.04 18.39
N ALA A 240 21.64 -7.59 17.23
CA ALA A 240 20.95 -7.66 15.95
C ALA A 240 20.41 -9.06 15.63
N ASP A 241 21.23 -10.10 15.73
CA ASP A 241 20.80 -11.47 15.42
C ASP A 241 19.91 -12.08 16.51
N LYS A 242 20.16 -11.71 17.78
CA LYS A 242 19.35 -12.16 18.90
C LYS A 242 17.92 -11.67 18.80
N PHE A 243 17.73 -10.44 18.37
CA PHE A 243 16.43 -9.78 18.29
C PHE A 243 15.88 -9.67 16.85
N ALA A 244 16.52 -10.34 15.89
CA ALA A 244 16.02 -10.42 14.53
C ALA A 244 14.59 -11.00 14.54
N TRP A 245 13.61 -10.20 14.21
CA TRP A 245 12.20 -10.57 14.18
C TRP A 245 11.59 -10.40 12.78
N TYR A 246 11.87 -9.26 12.13
CA TYR A 246 11.29 -8.91 10.83
C TYR A 246 11.75 -9.87 9.73
N GLU A 247 13.04 -10.18 9.69
CA GLU A 247 13.66 -11.09 8.71
C GLU A 247 13.16 -12.54 8.83
N LYS A 248 12.60 -12.89 9.99
CA LYS A 248 12.01 -14.23 10.26
C LYS A 248 10.56 -14.34 9.82
N LEU A 249 9.94 -13.24 9.40
CA LEU A 249 8.58 -13.28 8.89
C LEU A 249 8.54 -14.01 7.53
N PRO A 250 7.48 -14.79 7.27
CA PRO A 250 7.41 -15.64 6.07
C PRO A 250 7.65 -14.91 4.76
N LEU A 251 7.19 -13.65 4.65
CA LEU A 251 7.30 -12.85 3.43
C LEU A 251 8.31 -11.69 3.54
N ALA A 252 9.17 -11.66 4.57
CA ALA A 252 10.20 -10.63 4.69
C ALA A 252 11.10 -10.61 3.44
N GLY A 253 11.39 -9.42 2.93
CA GLY A 253 12.18 -9.26 1.70
C GLY A 253 11.40 -9.46 0.39
N TRP A 254 10.08 -9.71 0.45
CA TRP A 254 9.23 -9.79 -0.71
C TRP A 254 8.38 -8.53 -0.88
N LYS A 255 8.34 -8.01 -2.11
CA LYS A 255 7.43 -6.95 -2.55
C LYS A 255 6.31 -7.55 -3.37
N VAL A 256 5.09 -7.42 -2.88
CA VAL A 256 3.88 -8.00 -3.47
C VAL A 256 2.97 -6.91 -4.00
N LEU A 257 2.62 -7.00 -5.27
CA LEU A 257 1.65 -6.10 -5.88
C LEU A 257 0.25 -6.70 -5.75
N VAL A 258 -0.68 -5.96 -5.13
CA VAL A 258 -2.08 -6.35 -4.96
C VAL A 258 -2.96 -5.51 -5.87
N THR A 259 -3.63 -6.17 -6.81
CA THR A 259 -4.56 -5.55 -7.76
C THR A 259 -5.99 -5.82 -7.32
N ARG A 260 -6.69 -4.82 -6.82
CA ARG A 260 -8.11 -4.94 -6.41
C ARG A 260 -8.86 -3.64 -6.63
N PRO A 261 -10.22 -3.67 -6.66
CA PRO A 261 -11.00 -2.45 -6.51
C PRO A 261 -10.58 -1.72 -5.25
N ARG A 262 -10.45 -0.40 -5.33
CA ARG A 262 -9.94 0.47 -4.25
C ARG A 262 -10.59 0.22 -2.88
N GLN A 263 -11.89 -0.05 -2.87
CA GLN A 263 -12.70 -0.31 -1.67
C GLN A 263 -12.32 -1.60 -0.91
N HIS A 264 -11.62 -2.54 -1.55
CA HIS A 264 -11.37 -3.90 -0.99
C HIS A 264 -9.89 -4.25 -0.80
N ILE A 265 -8.97 -3.33 -1.06
CA ILE A 265 -7.52 -3.58 -1.02
C ILE A 265 -7.03 -3.92 0.40
N SER A 266 -7.53 -3.20 1.41
CA SER A 266 -6.95 -3.16 2.75
C SER A 266 -6.78 -4.53 3.42
N LYS A 267 -7.78 -5.41 3.39
CA LYS A 267 -7.69 -6.71 4.11
C LYS A 267 -6.60 -7.63 3.57
N THR A 268 -6.46 -7.75 2.25
CA THR A 268 -5.43 -8.62 1.63
C THR A 268 -4.04 -8.04 1.87
N ALA A 269 -3.88 -6.72 1.69
CA ALA A 269 -2.64 -6.02 1.93
C ALA A 269 -2.20 -6.13 3.40
N ASP A 270 -3.12 -5.96 4.35
CA ASP A 270 -2.83 -6.05 5.79
C ASP A 270 -2.38 -7.46 6.19
N LEU A 271 -2.99 -8.51 5.62
CA LEU A 271 -2.57 -9.89 5.88
C LEU A 271 -1.17 -10.17 5.32
N LEU A 272 -0.86 -9.70 4.11
CA LEU A 272 0.48 -9.81 3.52
C LEU A 272 1.53 -9.05 4.35
N ARG A 273 1.22 -7.81 4.78
CA ARG A 273 2.11 -7.01 5.65
C ARG A 273 2.37 -7.68 6.99
N LYS A 274 1.36 -8.28 7.61
CA LYS A 274 1.51 -9.07 8.85
C LYS A 274 2.48 -10.25 8.69
N LYS A 275 2.65 -10.74 7.47
CA LYS A 275 3.62 -11.77 7.11
C LYS A 275 4.99 -11.21 6.71
N GLY A 276 5.17 -9.89 6.73
CA GLY A 276 6.43 -9.20 6.44
C GLY A 276 6.62 -8.75 5.00
N ALA A 277 5.61 -8.88 4.13
CA ALA A 277 5.70 -8.37 2.77
C ALA A 277 5.64 -6.83 2.74
N GLU A 278 6.44 -6.21 1.88
CA GLU A 278 6.14 -4.89 1.36
C GLU A 278 5.00 -5.01 0.35
N VAL A 279 3.91 -4.26 0.55
CA VAL A 279 2.74 -4.38 -0.30
C VAL A 279 2.49 -3.10 -1.06
N LEU A 280 2.55 -3.21 -2.38
CA LEU A 280 2.16 -2.17 -3.30
C LEU A 280 0.68 -2.38 -3.66
N GLU A 281 -0.16 -1.45 -3.23
CA GLU A 281 -1.59 -1.46 -3.50
C GLU A 281 -1.88 -0.63 -4.74
N LEU A 282 -2.24 -1.29 -5.83
CA LEU A 282 -2.57 -0.62 -7.08
C LEU A 282 -3.99 -1.01 -7.52
N PRO A 283 -4.95 -0.10 -7.36
CA PRO A 283 -6.28 -0.32 -7.88
C PRO A 283 -6.22 -0.35 -9.41
N SER A 284 -6.36 -1.53 -10.00
CA SER A 284 -6.41 -1.70 -11.46
C SER A 284 -7.83 -1.59 -12.02
N ILE A 285 -8.82 -1.58 -11.15
CA ILE A 285 -10.23 -1.45 -11.51
C ILE A 285 -10.98 -0.57 -10.52
N CYS A 286 -11.92 0.22 -11.02
CA CYS A 286 -12.95 0.89 -10.23
C CYS A 286 -14.34 0.39 -10.61
N THR A 287 -15.25 0.47 -9.68
CA THR A 287 -16.67 0.16 -9.91
C THR A 287 -17.43 1.47 -9.97
N VAL A 288 -18.03 1.76 -11.11
CA VAL A 288 -18.81 2.99 -11.32
C VAL A 288 -20.28 2.60 -11.40
N PRO A 289 -21.12 3.05 -10.44
CA PRO A 289 -22.57 2.84 -10.52
C PRO A 289 -23.14 3.42 -11.81
N VAL A 290 -24.15 2.75 -12.38
CA VAL A 290 -24.91 3.30 -13.50
C VAL A 290 -25.80 4.41 -12.97
N GLU A 291 -25.50 5.66 -13.30
CA GLU A 291 -26.27 6.83 -12.85
C GLU A 291 -27.70 6.81 -13.43
N ASN A 292 -28.67 7.24 -12.61
CA ASN A 292 -30.07 7.35 -12.99
C ASN A 292 -30.63 6.08 -13.65
N ASN A 293 -30.34 4.92 -13.08
CA ASN A 293 -30.71 3.61 -13.58
C ASN A 293 -32.22 3.37 -13.53
N SER A 294 -32.95 3.81 -14.57
CA SER A 294 -34.41 3.69 -14.65
C SER A 294 -34.90 2.23 -14.50
N ARG A 295 -34.17 1.27 -15.10
CA ARG A 295 -34.52 -0.15 -14.99
C ARG A 295 -34.44 -0.68 -13.56
N LEU A 296 -33.41 -0.25 -12.81
CA LEU A 296 -33.27 -0.60 -11.39
C LEU A 296 -34.40 0.04 -10.56
N TYR A 297 -34.73 1.30 -10.84
CA TYR A 297 -35.81 1.98 -10.14
C TYR A 297 -37.18 1.38 -10.43
N GLU A 298 -37.46 0.98 -11.68
CA GLU A 298 -38.66 0.23 -12.02
C GLU A 298 -38.71 -1.15 -11.33
N ALA A 299 -37.56 -1.80 -11.11
CA ALA A 299 -37.51 -3.03 -10.34
C ALA A 299 -37.77 -2.76 -8.83
N PHE A 300 -37.31 -1.63 -8.31
CA PHE A 300 -37.57 -1.22 -6.93
C PHE A 300 -39.07 -0.99 -6.64
N GLU A 301 -39.83 -0.43 -7.58
CA GLU A 301 -41.25 -0.25 -7.44
C GLU A 301 -42.05 -1.57 -7.32
N LYS A 302 -41.45 -2.69 -7.67
CA LYS A 302 -42.11 -4.01 -7.66
C LYS A 302 -41.26 -5.10 -6.98
N LEU A 303 -40.41 -4.69 -6.00
CA LEU A 303 -39.52 -5.62 -5.30
C LEU A 303 -40.24 -6.78 -4.63
N ASP A 304 -41.41 -6.57 -4.11
CA ASP A 304 -42.30 -7.57 -3.49
C ASP A 304 -42.79 -8.65 -4.46
N THR A 305 -42.68 -8.42 -5.77
CA THR A 305 -43.07 -9.39 -6.79
C THR A 305 -42.01 -10.39 -7.16
N TYR A 306 -40.74 -10.15 -6.74
CA TYR A 306 -39.65 -11.09 -7.01
C TYR A 306 -39.62 -12.21 -5.97
N GLN A 307 -39.41 -13.43 -6.42
CA GLN A 307 -39.19 -14.60 -5.57
C GLN A 307 -37.72 -14.80 -5.23
N TRP A 308 -36.83 -14.32 -6.13
CA TRP A 308 -35.39 -14.39 -5.92
C TRP A 308 -34.68 -13.09 -6.30
N ILE A 309 -33.67 -12.76 -5.51
CA ILE A 309 -32.69 -11.72 -5.85
C ILE A 309 -31.31 -12.36 -5.83
N ILE A 310 -30.55 -12.22 -6.91
CA ILE A 310 -29.26 -12.91 -7.09
C ILE A 310 -28.13 -11.90 -7.15
N PHE A 311 -27.21 -11.98 -6.21
CA PHE A 311 -26.00 -11.16 -6.20
C PHE A 311 -24.77 -11.96 -6.64
N THR A 312 -24.13 -11.51 -7.71
CA THR A 312 -22.94 -12.15 -8.30
C THR A 312 -21.62 -11.50 -7.85
N SER A 313 -21.67 -10.48 -6.99
CA SER A 313 -20.49 -9.81 -6.47
C SER A 313 -20.77 -9.02 -5.19
N PRO A 314 -19.78 -8.76 -4.34
CA PRO A 314 -19.92 -7.83 -3.22
C PRO A 314 -20.28 -6.41 -3.64
N ALA A 315 -19.73 -5.92 -4.76
CA ALA A 315 -20.03 -4.60 -5.30
C ALA A 315 -21.50 -4.46 -5.74
N GLY A 316 -22.06 -5.55 -6.32
CA GLY A 316 -23.49 -5.59 -6.67
C GLY A 316 -24.39 -5.46 -5.46
N VAL A 317 -24.03 -6.09 -4.34
CA VAL A 317 -24.75 -5.91 -3.05
C VAL A 317 -24.67 -4.46 -2.60
N GLU A 318 -23.47 -3.90 -2.49
CA GLU A 318 -23.24 -2.54 -2.00
C GLU A 318 -24.03 -1.51 -2.81
N ILE A 319 -23.85 -1.53 -4.13
CA ILE A 319 -24.53 -0.57 -5.02
C ILE A 319 -26.07 -0.71 -4.96
N PHE A 320 -26.57 -1.93 -4.87
CA PHE A 320 -28.01 -2.17 -4.77
C PHE A 320 -28.60 -1.52 -3.50
N PHE A 321 -27.96 -1.71 -2.35
CA PHE A 321 -28.42 -1.12 -1.11
C PHE A 321 -28.15 0.37 -1.03
N ASP A 322 -27.04 0.89 -1.54
CA ASP A 322 -26.79 2.32 -1.66
C ASP A 322 -27.86 3.03 -2.50
N GLU A 323 -28.34 2.41 -3.59
CA GLU A 323 -29.42 2.96 -4.40
C GLU A 323 -30.79 2.87 -3.70
N MET A 324 -31.03 1.82 -2.89
CA MET A 324 -32.21 1.76 -2.03
C MET A 324 -32.18 2.91 -1.00
N ASP A 325 -31.04 3.13 -0.35
CA ASP A 325 -30.87 4.23 0.62
C ASP A 325 -31.08 5.60 -0.02
N ARG A 326 -30.54 5.83 -1.24
CA ARG A 326 -30.78 7.06 -2.01
C ARG A 326 -32.26 7.30 -2.34
N LYS A 327 -33.03 6.22 -2.47
CA LYS A 327 -34.49 6.27 -2.69
C LYS A 327 -35.28 6.23 -1.40
N GLU A 328 -34.62 6.32 -0.23
CA GLU A 328 -35.25 6.24 1.08
C GLU A 328 -36.11 4.96 1.26
N MET A 329 -35.65 3.85 0.67
CA MET A 329 -36.35 2.57 0.73
C MET A 329 -35.85 1.73 1.89
N ASP A 330 -36.77 1.11 2.61
CA ASP A 330 -36.47 0.19 3.71
C ASP A 330 -36.17 -1.20 3.17
N VAL A 331 -35.21 -1.91 3.80
CA VAL A 331 -34.84 -3.30 3.47
C VAL A 331 -36.05 -4.25 3.50
N ARG A 332 -37.10 -3.94 4.30
CA ARG A 332 -38.35 -4.69 4.35
C ARG A 332 -39.13 -4.66 3.03
N SER A 333 -38.82 -3.75 2.11
CA SER A 333 -39.35 -3.73 0.74
C SER A 333 -38.95 -4.94 -0.11
N LEU A 334 -37.92 -5.69 0.30
CA LEU A 334 -37.56 -6.98 -0.33
C LEU A 334 -38.64 -8.06 -0.12
N GLY A 335 -39.59 -7.85 0.80
CA GLY A 335 -40.71 -8.75 1.04
C GLY A 335 -40.29 -10.16 1.46
N GLN A 336 -40.77 -11.15 0.69
CA GLN A 336 -40.46 -12.58 0.87
C GLN A 336 -39.42 -13.11 -0.12
N ALA A 337 -38.73 -12.23 -0.86
CA ALA A 337 -37.73 -12.64 -1.82
C ALA A 337 -36.59 -13.40 -1.15
N LYS A 338 -36.28 -14.60 -1.67
CA LYS A 338 -35.08 -15.35 -1.28
C LYS A 338 -33.86 -14.72 -1.94
N ILE A 339 -32.72 -14.82 -1.28
CA ILE A 339 -31.48 -14.23 -1.74
C ILE A 339 -30.45 -15.32 -2.06
N ALA A 340 -29.99 -15.35 -3.31
CA ALA A 340 -28.87 -16.19 -3.73
C ALA A 340 -27.60 -15.34 -3.90
N VAL A 341 -26.46 -15.90 -3.49
CA VAL A 341 -25.16 -15.22 -3.64
C VAL A 341 -24.12 -16.17 -4.24
N ILE A 342 -23.24 -15.63 -5.07
CA ILE A 342 -22.25 -16.43 -5.79
C ILE A 342 -21.18 -17.07 -4.90
N GLY A 343 -20.93 -16.54 -3.69
CA GLY A 343 -19.89 -17.07 -2.81
C GLY A 343 -19.71 -16.29 -1.52
N GLU A 344 -18.75 -16.71 -0.70
CA GLU A 344 -18.56 -16.22 0.68
C GLU A 344 -18.29 -14.70 0.77
N GLY A 345 -17.59 -14.10 -0.18
CA GLY A 345 -17.36 -12.64 -0.20
C GLY A 345 -18.66 -11.86 -0.33
N THR A 346 -19.54 -12.31 -1.24
CA THR A 346 -20.87 -11.70 -1.46
C THR A 346 -21.80 -11.97 -0.28
N LYS A 347 -21.75 -13.19 0.29
CA LYS A 347 -22.49 -13.57 1.49
C LYS A 347 -22.11 -12.70 2.70
N LYS A 348 -20.80 -12.45 2.87
CA LYS A 348 -20.31 -11.57 3.94
C LYS A 348 -20.82 -10.14 3.77
N LYS A 349 -20.77 -9.60 2.53
CA LYS A 349 -21.28 -8.24 2.24
C LYS A 349 -22.79 -8.15 2.49
N LEU A 350 -23.55 -9.14 2.09
CA LEU A 350 -24.98 -9.20 2.39
C LEU A 350 -25.27 -9.18 3.90
N LYS A 351 -24.45 -9.89 4.69
CA LYS A 351 -24.60 -9.89 6.16
C LYS A 351 -24.33 -8.52 6.79
N GLU A 352 -23.56 -7.65 6.17
CA GLU A 352 -23.34 -6.27 6.62
C GLU A 352 -24.65 -5.44 6.56
N HIS A 353 -25.56 -5.82 5.64
CA HIS A 353 -26.93 -5.28 5.56
C HIS A 353 -27.96 -6.09 6.37
N HIS A 354 -27.50 -6.92 7.34
CA HIS A 354 -28.33 -7.75 8.22
C HIS A 354 -29.21 -8.79 7.54
N LEU A 355 -28.83 -9.20 6.30
CA LEU A 355 -29.52 -10.23 5.54
C LEU A 355 -28.68 -11.50 5.43
N LEU A 356 -29.35 -12.64 5.32
CA LEU A 356 -28.72 -13.94 5.12
C LEU A 356 -29.02 -14.44 3.72
N ALA A 357 -28.06 -15.13 3.10
CA ALA A 357 -28.29 -15.80 1.84
C ALA A 357 -29.05 -17.12 2.07
N ASP A 358 -30.11 -17.35 1.30
CA ASP A 358 -30.87 -18.58 1.27
C ASP A 358 -30.16 -19.63 0.41
N PHE A 359 -29.38 -19.21 -0.58
CA PHE A 359 -28.68 -20.10 -1.48
C PHE A 359 -27.25 -19.63 -1.76
N VAL A 360 -26.31 -20.59 -1.74
CA VAL A 360 -24.89 -20.40 -2.12
C VAL A 360 -24.45 -21.64 -2.89
N PRO A 361 -23.89 -21.53 -4.10
CA PRO A 361 -23.51 -22.68 -4.91
C PRO A 361 -22.32 -23.45 -4.30
N SER A 362 -22.18 -24.70 -4.69
CA SER A 362 -21.05 -25.56 -4.27
C SER A 362 -19.70 -25.10 -4.83
N VAL A 363 -19.71 -24.47 -6.02
CA VAL A 363 -18.56 -23.80 -6.64
C VAL A 363 -18.93 -22.34 -6.89
N TYR A 364 -18.03 -21.42 -6.51
CA TYR A 364 -18.30 -19.97 -6.51
C TYR A 364 -18.13 -19.37 -7.92
N ASP A 365 -18.98 -19.82 -8.85
CA ASP A 365 -19.06 -19.26 -10.19
C ASP A 365 -20.51 -19.14 -10.67
N GLY A 366 -20.74 -18.31 -11.71
CA GLY A 366 -22.08 -18.05 -12.21
C GLY A 366 -22.74 -19.25 -12.89
N ASP A 367 -21.97 -20.11 -13.53
CA ASP A 367 -22.46 -21.30 -14.22
C ASP A 367 -23.01 -22.31 -13.22
N THR A 368 -22.24 -22.59 -12.15
CA THR A 368 -22.66 -23.47 -11.08
C THR A 368 -23.84 -22.89 -10.31
N LEU A 369 -23.82 -21.58 -10.01
CA LEU A 369 -24.96 -20.90 -9.38
C LEU A 369 -26.25 -21.08 -10.20
N GLY A 370 -26.19 -20.83 -11.51
CA GLY A 370 -27.34 -21.00 -12.39
C GLY A 370 -27.82 -22.45 -12.46
N ALA A 371 -26.91 -23.41 -12.65
CA ALA A 371 -27.25 -24.81 -12.79
C ALA A 371 -27.81 -25.45 -11.50
N GLU A 372 -27.31 -25.04 -10.33
CA GLU A 372 -27.77 -25.56 -9.04
C GLU A 372 -29.09 -24.88 -8.62
N LEU A 373 -29.19 -23.55 -8.75
CA LEU A 373 -30.41 -22.83 -8.41
C LEU A 373 -31.59 -23.21 -9.32
N ALA A 374 -31.33 -23.49 -10.61
CA ALA A 374 -32.34 -23.98 -11.54
C ALA A 374 -33.11 -25.23 -11.06
N LYS A 375 -32.49 -26.05 -10.22
CA LYS A 375 -33.10 -27.26 -9.60
C LYS A 375 -34.11 -26.92 -8.50
N GLU A 376 -33.98 -25.75 -7.90
CA GLU A 376 -34.85 -25.26 -6.83
C GLU A 376 -36.07 -24.50 -7.37
N LEU A 377 -36.05 -24.12 -8.67
CA LEU A 377 -37.11 -23.35 -9.30
C LEU A 377 -38.26 -24.21 -9.80
N GLN A 378 -39.48 -23.65 -9.80
CA GLN A 378 -40.71 -24.29 -10.29
C GLN A 378 -41.09 -23.81 -11.70
N GLY A 379 -40.38 -22.78 -12.23
CA GLY A 379 -40.52 -22.32 -13.61
C GLY A 379 -41.47 -21.14 -13.81
N ASN A 380 -41.94 -20.52 -12.75
CA ASN A 380 -42.80 -19.34 -12.80
C ASN A 380 -42.29 -18.15 -11.98
N GLU A 381 -41.09 -18.27 -11.43
CA GLU A 381 -40.50 -17.27 -10.60
C GLU A 381 -40.11 -16.00 -11.35
N LYS A 382 -40.21 -14.86 -10.69
CA LYS A 382 -39.53 -13.63 -11.11
C LYS A 382 -38.23 -13.50 -10.33
N ILE A 383 -37.15 -13.31 -11.07
CA ILE A 383 -35.79 -13.25 -10.53
C ILE A 383 -35.17 -11.91 -10.89
N LEU A 384 -34.61 -11.22 -9.91
CA LEU A 384 -33.85 -10.00 -10.11
C LEU A 384 -32.36 -10.29 -9.98
N ILE A 385 -31.56 -9.88 -10.97
CA ILE A 385 -30.10 -10.03 -10.97
C ILE A 385 -29.44 -8.64 -11.11
N PRO A 386 -29.20 -7.90 -10.03
CA PRO A 386 -28.43 -6.66 -10.07
C PRO A 386 -26.93 -7.01 -10.16
N ARG A 387 -26.27 -6.70 -11.29
CA ARG A 387 -24.89 -7.09 -11.54
C ARG A 387 -24.09 -6.11 -12.39
N ALA A 388 -22.81 -6.44 -12.65
CA ALA A 388 -21.99 -5.72 -13.60
C ALA A 388 -22.55 -5.79 -15.03
N GLU A 389 -22.41 -4.72 -15.82
CA GLU A 389 -22.79 -4.67 -17.23
C GLU A 389 -22.11 -5.77 -18.06
N ALA A 390 -20.82 -6.04 -17.80
CA ALA A 390 -20.05 -7.09 -18.48
C ALA A 390 -20.27 -8.50 -17.91
N GLY A 391 -21.39 -8.76 -17.20
CA GLY A 391 -21.68 -10.06 -16.61
C GLY A 391 -21.91 -11.17 -17.64
N ASN A 392 -21.51 -12.41 -17.31
CA ASN A 392 -21.73 -13.58 -18.18
C ASN A 392 -23.23 -13.91 -18.29
N ARG A 393 -23.78 -13.94 -19.50
CA ARG A 393 -25.20 -14.21 -19.76
C ARG A 393 -25.64 -15.64 -19.47
N LYS A 394 -24.72 -16.58 -19.35
CA LYS A 394 -25.02 -18.00 -19.14
C LYS A 394 -25.83 -18.26 -17.87
N LEU A 395 -25.59 -17.51 -16.78
CA LEU A 395 -26.42 -17.56 -15.58
C LEU A 395 -27.88 -17.25 -15.90
N THR A 396 -28.15 -16.16 -16.61
CA THR A 396 -29.47 -15.72 -17.00
C THR A 396 -30.13 -16.77 -17.88
N GLU A 397 -29.42 -17.27 -18.90
CA GLU A 397 -29.92 -18.31 -19.84
C GLU A 397 -30.30 -19.59 -19.11
N LEU A 398 -29.51 -20.08 -18.15
CA LEU A 398 -29.83 -21.28 -17.39
C LEU A 398 -31.09 -21.14 -16.55
N LEU A 399 -31.32 -19.96 -15.97
CA LEU A 399 -32.54 -19.68 -15.19
C LEU A 399 -33.76 -19.51 -16.07
N GLU A 400 -33.64 -18.82 -17.21
CA GLU A 400 -34.73 -18.67 -18.18
C GLU A 400 -35.18 -20.01 -18.80
N GLN A 401 -34.27 -20.98 -18.97
CA GLN A 401 -34.60 -22.33 -19.44
C GLN A 401 -35.55 -23.08 -18.51
N THR A 402 -35.65 -22.71 -17.24
CA THR A 402 -36.64 -23.27 -16.30
C THR A 402 -38.05 -22.73 -16.51
N GLY A 403 -38.20 -21.63 -17.27
CA GLY A 403 -39.45 -20.89 -17.44
C GLY A 403 -39.55 -19.66 -16.52
N ALA A 404 -38.55 -19.40 -15.69
CA ALA A 404 -38.47 -18.21 -14.84
C ALA A 404 -38.33 -16.90 -15.65
N LYS A 405 -38.87 -15.82 -15.15
CA LYS A 405 -38.70 -14.47 -15.72
C LYS A 405 -37.56 -13.77 -15.06
N VAL A 406 -36.50 -13.45 -15.79
CA VAL A 406 -35.28 -12.87 -15.26
C VAL A 406 -35.16 -11.38 -15.64
N ASP A 407 -35.15 -10.50 -14.64
CA ASP A 407 -34.79 -9.09 -14.78
C ASP A 407 -33.28 -8.96 -14.51
N ASP A 408 -32.47 -9.09 -15.55
CA ASP A 408 -31.02 -8.93 -15.53
C ASP A 408 -30.68 -7.45 -15.73
N ILE A 409 -30.22 -6.78 -14.67
CA ILE A 409 -30.03 -5.34 -14.63
C ILE A 409 -28.57 -4.99 -14.34
N ALA A 410 -27.96 -4.30 -15.31
CA ALA A 410 -26.64 -3.69 -15.09
C ALA A 410 -26.75 -2.57 -14.05
N THR A 411 -26.13 -2.75 -12.89
CA THR A 411 -26.13 -1.75 -11.80
C THR A 411 -24.81 -0.98 -11.73
N TYR A 412 -23.75 -1.51 -12.36
CA TYR A 412 -22.46 -0.85 -12.42
C TYR A 412 -21.66 -1.29 -13.64
N THR A 413 -20.69 -0.44 -14.00
CA THR A 413 -19.63 -0.77 -14.96
C THR A 413 -18.29 -0.91 -14.22
N THR A 414 -17.38 -1.66 -14.80
CA THR A 414 -15.99 -1.76 -14.33
C THR A 414 -15.11 -0.89 -15.20
N CYS A 415 -14.48 0.13 -14.61
CA CYS A 415 -13.50 0.98 -15.27
C CYS A 415 -12.09 0.52 -14.90
N TYR A 416 -11.13 0.76 -15.77
CA TYR A 416 -9.72 0.54 -15.47
C TYR A 416 -9.13 1.86 -14.97
N GLU A 417 -8.40 1.78 -13.86
CA GLU A 417 -7.69 2.93 -13.26
C GLU A 417 -6.19 2.68 -13.29
N LYS A 418 -5.44 3.67 -13.76
CA LYS A 418 -3.98 3.67 -13.70
C LYS A 418 -3.49 4.50 -12.53
N SER A 419 -2.49 4.01 -11.80
CA SER A 419 -1.83 4.82 -10.78
C SER A 419 -1.18 6.06 -11.41
N ARG A 420 -1.36 7.22 -10.76
CA ARG A 420 -0.73 8.48 -11.20
C ARG A 420 0.71 8.65 -10.70
N LEU A 421 1.11 7.86 -9.72
CA LEU A 421 2.35 8.05 -8.96
C LEU A 421 3.31 6.89 -9.11
N ILE A 422 2.79 5.69 -9.35
CA ILE A 422 3.55 4.47 -9.41
C ILE A 422 3.47 3.95 -10.83
N ASP A 423 4.62 3.71 -11.42
CA ASP A 423 4.73 3.10 -12.74
C ASP A 423 4.89 1.60 -12.55
N GLU A 424 3.75 0.89 -12.52
CA GLU A 424 3.68 -0.55 -12.30
C GLU A 424 4.54 -1.32 -13.31
N LYS A 425 4.55 -0.86 -14.55
CA LYS A 425 5.36 -1.48 -15.61
C LYS A 425 6.83 -1.40 -15.27
N LYS A 426 7.31 -0.23 -14.85
CA LYS A 426 8.70 -0.04 -14.46
C LYS A 426 9.06 -0.88 -13.23
N GLU A 427 8.20 -0.95 -12.22
CA GLU A 427 8.42 -1.77 -11.03
C GLU A 427 8.59 -3.25 -11.38
N LEU A 428 7.81 -3.76 -12.33
CA LEU A 428 7.92 -5.14 -12.81
C LEU A 428 9.13 -5.35 -13.72
N GLU A 429 9.45 -4.41 -14.62
CA GLU A 429 10.62 -4.49 -15.50
C GLU A 429 11.94 -4.47 -14.74
N THR A 430 12.00 -3.72 -13.63
CA THR A 430 13.20 -3.67 -12.77
C THR A 430 13.33 -4.88 -11.85
N GLY A 431 12.32 -5.76 -11.80
CA GLY A 431 12.28 -6.91 -10.90
C GLY A 431 12.10 -6.54 -9.43
N SER A 432 11.59 -5.33 -9.15
CA SER A 432 11.34 -4.88 -7.78
C SER A 432 10.10 -5.52 -7.15
N VAL A 433 9.19 -6.08 -7.97
CA VAL A 433 8.00 -6.82 -7.54
C VAL A 433 8.22 -8.32 -7.71
N ASP A 434 8.11 -9.08 -6.63
CA ASP A 434 8.33 -10.52 -6.61
C ASP A 434 7.09 -11.32 -7.06
N CYS A 435 5.89 -10.81 -6.76
CA CYS A 435 4.63 -11.49 -7.06
C CYS A 435 3.48 -10.49 -7.24
N VAL A 436 2.57 -10.80 -8.17
CA VAL A 436 1.30 -10.09 -8.35
C VAL A 436 0.15 -10.97 -7.85
N VAL A 437 -0.74 -10.40 -7.04
CA VAL A 437 -1.89 -11.10 -6.46
C VAL A 437 -3.17 -10.69 -7.17
N PHE A 438 -3.86 -11.68 -7.77
CA PHE A 438 -5.12 -11.49 -8.48
C PHE A 438 -6.28 -12.17 -7.77
N THR A 439 -7.36 -11.42 -7.54
CA THR A 439 -8.56 -11.90 -6.85
C THR A 439 -9.77 -12.08 -7.77
N SER A 440 -9.64 -11.73 -9.07
CA SER A 440 -10.66 -11.94 -10.09
C SER A 440 -10.06 -11.85 -11.49
N ALA A 441 -10.77 -12.38 -12.50
CA ALA A 441 -10.37 -12.24 -13.90
C ALA A 441 -10.37 -10.76 -14.37
N SER A 442 -11.24 -9.92 -13.80
CA SER A 442 -11.28 -8.47 -14.13
C SER A 442 -10.04 -7.74 -13.64
N THR A 443 -9.49 -8.11 -12.46
CA THR A 443 -8.22 -7.51 -11.96
C THR A 443 -7.03 -7.91 -12.84
N VAL A 444 -7.02 -9.11 -13.42
CA VAL A 444 -6.01 -9.49 -14.42
C VAL A 444 -6.10 -8.61 -15.66
N LYS A 445 -7.33 -8.42 -16.21
CA LYS A 445 -7.53 -7.56 -17.36
C LYS A 445 -7.13 -6.12 -17.12
N GLY A 446 -7.51 -5.56 -15.96
CA GLY A 446 -7.10 -4.21 -15.56
C GLY A 446 -5.58 -4.07 -15.46
N PHE A 447 -4.93 -5.01 -14.81
CA PHE A 447 -3.47 -5.03 -14.71
C PHE A 447 -2.77 -5.05 -16.08
N VAL A 448 -3.26 -5.87 -17.02
CA VAL A 448 -2.71 -5.94 -18.38
C VAL A 448 -2.95 -4.64 -19.15
N GLU A 449 -4.09 -4.00 -18.97
CA GLU A 449 -4.41 -2.71 -19.60
C GLU A 449 -3.44 -1.60 -19.11
N ASP A 450 -3.12 -1.58 -17.81
CA ASP A 450 -2.24 -0.60 -17.19
C ASP A 450 -0.77 -0.83 -17.54
N THR A 451 -0.37 -2.09 -17.76
CA THR A 451 1.01 -2.50 -18.01
C THR A 451 1.29 -2.90 -19.45
N LYS A 452 0.53 -2.34 -20.42
CA LYS A 452 0.69 -2.65 -21.86
C LYS A 452 2.15 -2.64 -22.32
N GLY A 453 2.54 -3.72 -23.01
CA GLY A 453 3.89 -3.91 -23.53
C GLY A 453 4.90 -4.48 -22.51
N LEU A 454 4.44 -4.94 -21.33
CA LEU A 454 5.26 -5.73 -20.41
C LEU A 454 5.43 -7.17 -20.95
N ASP A 455 6.58 -7.77 -20.68
CA ASP A 455 6.81 -9.20 -20.88
C ASP A 455 6.16 -10.00 -19.73
N TYR A 456 4.92 -10.40 -19.92
CA TYR A 456 4.14 -11.11 -18.91
C TYR A 456 4.70 -12.49 -18.55
N THR A 457 5.56 -13.08 -19.39
CA THR A 457 6.19 -14.39 -19.10
C THR A 457 7.10 -14.35 -17.86
N LYS A 458 7.51 -13.16 -17.44
CA LYS A 458 8.33 -12.91 -16.23
C LYS A 458 7.49 -12.63 -14.99
N VAL A 459 6.18 -12.41 -15.14
CA VAL A 459 5.29 -12.06 -14.03
C VAL A 459 4.87 -13.31 -13.28
N LYS A 460 5.24 -13.43 -12.01
CA LYS A 460 4.75 -14.45 -11.09
C LYS A 460 3.40 -14.02 -10.54
N ALA A 461 2.37 -14.82 -10.74
CA ALA A 461 0.98 -14.47 -10.42
C ALA A 461 0.34 -15.48 -9.46
N ALA A 462 -0.08 -15.01 -8.29
CA ALA A 462 -0.89 -15.76 -7.35
C ALA A 462 -2.38 -15.49 -7.62
N CYS A 463 -3.12 -16.52 -8.01
CA CYS A 463 -4.52 -16.43 -8.43
C CYS A 463 -5.45 -17.09 -7.41
N ILE A 464 -6.55 -16.40 -7.05
CA ILE A 464 -7.49 -16.89 -6.03
C ILE A 464 -8.27 -18.14 -6.48
N GLY A 465 -8.49 -18.33 -7.79
CA GLY A 465 -9.29 -19.43 -8.31
C GLY A 465 -9.13 -19.66 -9.81
N LYS A 466 -9.82 -20.68 -10.33
CA LYS A 466 -9.67 -21.19 -11.70
C LYS A 466 -9.87 -20.14 -12.78
N GLN A 467 -10.91 -19.31 -12.70
CA GLN A 467 -11.21 -18.28 -13.71
C GLN A 467 -10.14 -17.19 -13.74
N THR A 468 -9.64 -16.80 -12.55
CA THR A 468 -8.56 -15.82 -12.41
C THR A 468 -7.26 -16.38 -12.99
N LYS A 469 -6.94 -17.65 -12.69
CA LYS A 469 -5.77 -18.32 -13.24
C LYS A 469 -5.85 -18.42 -14.77
N ALA A 470 -6.98 -18.89 -15.31
CA ALA A 470 -7.16 -18.99 -16.76
C ALA A 470 -7.01 -17.62 -17.46
N ALA A 471 -7.50 -16.54 -16.86
CA ALA A 471 -7.30 -15.19 -17.38
C ALA A 471 -5.82 -14.78 -17.41
N ALA A 472 -5.05 -15.10 -16.39
CA ALA A 472 -3.62 -14.79 -16.31
C ALA A 472 -2.77 -15.70 -17.22
N ASP A 473 -3.12 -16.99 -17.33
CA ASP A 473 -2.49 -17.94 -18.25
C ASP A 473 -2.61 -17.48 -19.73
N ALA A 474 -3.73 -16.86 -20.09
CA ALA A 474 -3.96 -16.36 -21.45
C ALA A 474 -2.94 -15.28 -21.88
N TYR A 475 -2.29 -14.61 -20.93
CA TYR A 475 -1.22 -13.63 -21.16
C TYR A 475 0.19 -14.23 -20.97
N GLY A 476 0.30 -15.53 -20.68
CA GLY A 476 1.58 -16.23 -20.50
C GLY A 476 2.26 -16.01 -19.14
N MET A 477 1.55 -15.52 -18.12
CA MET A 477 2.09 -15.32 -16.78
C MET A 477 2.46 -16.65 -16.13
N GLN A 478 3.44 -16.62 -15.19
CA GLN A 478 3.82 -17.75 -14.34
C GLN A 478 2.81 -17.89 -13.20
N THR A 479 1.71 -18.62 -13.44
CA THR A 479 0.56 -18.63 -12.55
C THR A 479 0.57 -19.75 -11.54
N ARG A 480 0.14 -19.47 -10.32
CA ARG A 480 -0.22 -20.45 -9.29
C ARG A 480 -1.62 -20.15 -8.76
N MET A 481 -2.31 -21.17 -8.27
CA MET A 481 -3.69 -21.04 -7.80
C MET A 481 -3.81 -21.46 -6.34
N ALA A 482 -4.56 -20.69 -5.57
CA ALA A 482 -4.88 -21.01 -4.18
C ALA A 482 -5.71 -22.32 -4.07
N LYS A 483 -5.48 -23.08 -3.03
CA LYS A 483 -6.19 -24.36 -2.77
C LYS A 483 -7.69 -24.16 -2.56
N LYS A 484 -8.07 -23.02 -1.98
CA LYS A 484 -9.45 -22.58 -1.80
C LYS A 484 -9.59 -21.12 -2.28
N ALA A 485 -10.75 -20.77 -2.78
CA ALA A 485 -11.03 -19.40 -3.26
C ALA A 485 -11.27 -18.42 -2.08
N THR A 486 -10.34 -18.36 -1.14
CA THR A 486 -10.34 -17.45 0.03
C THR A 486 -9.07 -16.63 0.08
N ILE A 487 -9.13 -15.47 0.75
CA ILE A 487 -7.96 -14.59 0.91
C ILE A 487 -6.87 -15.29 1.72
N GLU A 488 -7.26 -15.99 2.77
CA GLU A 488 -6.34 -16.74 3.65
C GLU A 488 -5.53 -17.77 2.84
N SER A 489 -6.21 -18.57 2.00
CA SER A 489 -5.53 -19.56 1.13
C SER A 489 -4.68 -18.92 0.03
N LEU A 490 -5.03 -17.71 -0.40
CA LEU A 490 -4.22 -16.94 -1.35
C LEU A 490 -2.92 -16.43 -0.70
N ILE A 491 -2.97 -16.01 0.58
CA ILE A 491 -1.78 -15.62 1.34
C ILE A 491 -0.85 -16.83 1.56
N GLU A 492 -1.41 -17.99 1.96
CA GLU A 492 -0.64 -19.24 2.08
C GLU A 492 0.08 -19.59 0.77
N LEU A 493 -0.58 -19.41 -0.37
CA LEU A 493 0.03 -19.62 -1.68
C LEU A 493 1.23 -18.69 -1.91
N VAL A 494 1.13 -17.40 -1.55
CA VAL A 494 2.24 -16.45 -1.69
C VAL A 494 3.42 -16.85 -0.81
N GLU A 495 3.17 -17.35 0.41
CA GLU A 495 4.22 -17.90 1.28
C GLU A 495 4.90 -19.14 0.65
N GLU A 496 4.11 -20.06 0.07
CA GLU A 496 4.63 -21.23 -0.64
C GLU A 496 5.50 -20.80 -1.85
N MET A 497 5.05 -19.81 -2.62
CA MET A 497 5.79 -19.29 -3.78
C MET A 497 7.15 -18.69 -3.39
N LYS A 498 7.25 -18.06 -2.21
CA LYS A 498 8.52 -17.55 -1.71
C LYS A 498 9.48 -18.65 -1.28
N GLN A 499 8.98 -19.71 -0.64
CA GLN A 499 9.82 -20.83 -0.17
C GLN A 499 10.46 -21.62 -1.31
N GLU A 500 9.86 -21.57 -2.51
CA GLU A 500 10.34 -22.28 -3.69
C GLU A 500 11.31 -21.45 -4.56
N ASN A 501 11.52 -20.16 -4.25
CA ASN A 501 12.46 -19.26 -4.91
C ASN A 501 13.82 -19.25 -4.20
#